data_479e66b76cbf0b254ce2ffdcf9a5a4d2
#
_entry.id   479e66b76cbf0b254ce2ffdcf9a5a4d2
#
_cell.length_a   1.000
_cell.length_b   1.000
_cell.length_c   1.000
_cell.angle_alpha   90.00
_cell.angle_beta   90.00
_cell.angle_gamma   90.00
#
_symmetry.space_group_name_H-M   'P 1'
#
loop_
_entity.id
_entity.type
_entity.pdbx_description
1 polymer ?
#
loop_
_entity_poly.entity_id
_entity_poly.type
_entity_poly.pdbx_seq_one_letter_code
_entity_poly.pdbx_strand_id
1 'polypeptide(L)'
;MDIQNELQDREAMKRCNYLVNQLYSERSKYEPVWKQLSDYIYPMRGRFGEEEGSREGSRRDRCLVDPFPMDAVNKCSAGLHGGLTSPSKPWFELALQDKEKSDFHTVRLWLDQVHDIMMGIYAKSNTYNMLYQLYAELPQFGTAAAMMYQDYDYAIWHRSFTCGEYAGGVDSKGRVNMFARKLTLNARQMIEEFGKDKVSTSVMNAFARGDVTTRFRVNMLIERNADYDPDVLRLGNFPWKSWYWEEGEADRFLRISGYHEQPFLMPRWTVVANEVYGVGPGHNALGNCMQLQKLEKNKLHASDSEADPAMMFPVSVKKVDTRPGAKNYIPDGTQMQAYPLVPPGAKRYEGLMQLVAEKRNQISASFFNDLMIMLTMQDNPQMTAREVAAREEEKLLMLSPVLEQFHNEVLDPLTKRTFGICLRNGLLPPMPEEIKAEELKVNFISLLAQAQRMVEMPSIEKVMGFAGSMAAINPEIIDNINFDQALRRSAEVYGAPEIILRSEDETAELRRERQAQMQAQAEAEQMAQMATPAKDMAQAAKVMAETPTQGGNVLDDLLGGGIV
;
A
#
# COMPACT_ATOMS: atom_id res chain seq x y z
N MET A 1 44.07 -7.22 -24.40
CA MET A 1 42.81 -7.41 -23.66
C MET A 1 41.99 -6.11 -23.57
N ASP A 2 42.63 -4.93 -23.56
CA ASP A 2 41.92 -3.65 -23.37
C ASP A 2 41.10 -3.18 -24.59
N ILE A 3 41.61 -3.35 -25.82
CA ILE A 3 40.94 -2.83 -27.05
C ILE A 3 39.61 -3.55 -27.34
N GLN A 4 39.51 -4.84 -27.08
CA GLN A 4 38.27 -5.60 -27.28
C GLN A 4 37.21 -5.22 -26.24
N ASN A 5 37.60 -4.97 -24.99
CA ASN A 5 36.70 -4.50 -23.94
C ASN A 5 36.21 -3.07 -24.24
N GLU A 6 37.10 -2.17 -24.67
CA GLU A 6 36.71 -0.81 -25.07
C GLU A 6 35.75 -0.78 -26.27
N LEU A 7 35.94 -1.65 -27.25
CA LEU A 7 35.01 -1.75 -28.40
C LEU A 7 33.64 -2.29 -27.97
N GLN A 8 33.61 -3.28 -27.08
CA GLN A 8 32.36 -3.80 -26.51
C GLN A 8 31.63 -2.75 -25.67
N ASP A 9 32.35 -1.98 -24.87
CA ASP A 9 31.76 -0.89 -24.07
C ASP A 9 31.17 0.23 -24.94
N ARG A 10 31.84 0.59 -26.05
CA ARG A 10 31.32 1.57 -27.02
C ARG A 10 30.06 1.11 -27.73
N GLU A 11 29.98 -0.16 -28.13
CA GLU A 11 28.78 -0.73 -28.76
C GLU A 11 27.62 -0.79 -27.75
N ALA A 12 27.90 -1.26 -26.54
CA ALA A 12 26.92 -1.28 -25.45
C ALA A 12 26.39 0.13 -25.13
N MET A 13 27.26 1.14 -25.10
CA MET A 13 26.87 2.53 -24.86
C MET A 13 26.01 3.10 -25.98
N LYS A 14 26.34 2.83 -27.25
CA LYS A 14 25.50 3.22 -28.39
C LYS A 14 24.10 2.61 -28.27
N ARG A 15 24.03 1.32 -27.93
CA ARG A 15 22.75 0.62 -27.67
C ARG A 15 21.99 1.28 -26.52
N CYS A 16 22.63 1.53 -25.36
CA CYS A 16 22.01 2.16 -24.20
C CYS A 16 21.50 3.57 -24.52
N ASN A 17 22.29 4.39 -25.23
CA ASN A 17 21.87 5.72 -25.68
C ASN A 17 20.66 5.65 -26.62
N TYR A 18 20.67 4.71 -27.56
CA TYR A 18 19.54 4.51 -28.47
C TYR A 18 18.26 4.15 -27.69
N LEU A 19 18.34 3.19 -26.78
CA LEU A 19 17.21 2.76 -25.96
C LEU A 19 16.67 3.91 -25.09
N VAL A 20 17.53 4.62 -24.38
CA VAL A 20 17.10 5.77 -23.56
C VAL A 20 16.40 6.82 -24.42
N ASN A 21 16.97 7.19 -25.57
CA ASN A 21 16.35 8.17 -26.47
C ASN A 21 15.00 7.69 -27.00
N GLN A 22 14.86 6.39 -27.31
CA GLN A 22 13.58 5.82 -27.72
C GLN A 22 12.54 5.89 -26.62
N LEU A 23 12.88 5.51 -25.38
CA LEU A 23 11.99 5.59 -24.22
C LEU A 23 11.53 7.03 -23.95
N TYR A 24 12.45 8.00 -24.04
CA TYR A 24 12.12 9.42 -23.87
C TYR A 24 11.28 9.97 -25.02
N SER A 25 11.53 9.53 -26.26
CA SER A 25 10.71 9.89 -27.42
C SER A 25 9.28 9.36 -27.28
N GLU A 26 9.11 8.15 -26.77
CA GLU A 26 7.79 7.58 -26.51
C GLU A 26 7.07 8.34 -25.38
N ARG A 27 7.75 8.64 -24.29
CA ARG A 27 7.23 9.44 -23.19
C ARG A 27 6.77 10.83 -23.65
N SER A 28 7.50 11.47 -24.55
CA SER A 28 7.19 12.82 -25.01
C SER A 28 5.78 12.97 -25.62
N LYS A 29 5.18 11.87 -26.09
CA LYS A 29 3.80 11.86 -26.61
C LYS A 29 2.76 12.11 -25.51
N TYR A 30 3.06 11.73 -24.27
CA TYR A 30 2.18 11.88 -23.11
C TYR A 30 2.39 13.21 -22.37
N GLU A 31 3.55 13.83 -22.49
CA GLU A 31 3.91 15.06 -21.77
C GLU A 31 2.91 16.23 -21.95
N PRO A 32 2.31 16.48 -23.12
CA PRO A 32 1.33 17.56 -23.26
C PRO A 32 0.11 17.40 -22.36
N VAL A 33 -0.40 16.17 -22.21
CA VAL A 33 -1.52 15.87 -21.32
C VAL A 33 -1.09 15.96 -19.86
N TRP A 34 0.05 15.36 -19.51
CA TRP A 34 0.58 15.43 -18.14
C TRP A 34 0.87 16.85 -17.68
N LYS A 35 1.32 17.73 -18.59
CA LYS A 35 1.49 19.15 -18.29
C LYS A 35 0.16 19.82 -17.96
N GLN A 36 -0.90 19.51 -18.70
CA GLN A 36 -2.24 20.02 -18.37
C GLN A 36 -2.73 19.48 -17.03
N LEU A 37 -2.52 18.18 -16.74
CA LEU A 37 -2.85 17.59 -15.45
C LEU A 37 -2.10 18.29 -14.31
N SER A 38 -0.81 18.57 -14.50
CA SER A 38 -0.03 19.36 -13.56
C SER A 38 -0.60 20.77 -13.40
N ASP A 39 -0.82 21.51 -14.47
CA ASP A 39 -1.23 22.91 -14.44
C ASP A 39 -2.61 23.11 -13.80
N TYR A 40 -3.56 22.19 -14.00
CA TYR A 40 -4.96 22.35 -13.60
C TYR A 40 -5.40 21.50 -12.40
N ILE A 41 -4.60 20.52 -11.97
CA ILE A 41 -4.94 19.66 -10.82
C ILE A 41 -3.95 19.89 -9.68
N TYR A 42 -2.65 19.62 -9.87
CA TYR A 42 -1.65 19.75 -8.81
C TYR A 42 -0.30 20.24 -9.38
N PRO A 43 -0.09 21.55 -9.46
CA PRO A 43 1.08 22.16 -10.15
C PRO A 43 2.44 21.89 -9.49
N MET A 44 2.45 21.48 -8.23
CA MET A 44 3.71 21.15 -7.52
C MET A 44 4.31 19.83 -7.99
N ARG A 45 3.50 18.95 -8.64
CA ARG A 45 3.91 17.66 -9.18
C ARG A 45 4.11 17.74 -10.68
N GLY A 46 4.97 16.85 -11.18
CA GLY A 46 5.35 16.81 -12.61
C GLY A 46 6.56 17.70 -12.92
N ARG A 47 7.41 17.19 -13.78
CA ARG A 47 8.61 17.88 -14.29
C ARG A 47 8.67 17.66 -15.79
N PHE A 48 8.41 18.72 -16.56
CA PHE A 48 8.33 18.65 -18.02
C PHE A 48 9.17 19.76 -18.65
N GLY A 49 10.16 19.38 -19.46
CA GLY A 49 11.03 20.29 -20.23
C GLY A 49 12.44 20.48 -19.65
N GLU A 50 13.31 21.03 -20.47
CA GLU A 50 14.74 21.21 -20.15
C GLU A 50 15.05 22.31 -19.13
N GLU A 51 14.10 23.23 -18.88
CA GLU A 51 14.29 24.40 -18.00
C GLU A 51 13.99 24.10 -16.51
N GLU A 52 13.94 22.86 -16.10
CA GLU A 52 13.47 22.48 -14.75
C GLU A 52 14.36 23.00 -13.62
N GLY A 53 15.67 23.10 -13.83
CA GLY A 53 16.59 23.64 -12.82
C GLY A 53 16.37 25.13 -12.52
N SER A 54 15.79 25.89 -13.45
CA SER A 54 15.51 27.33 -13.28
C SER A 54 14.18 27.63 -12.56
N ARG A 55 13.35 26.61 -12.35
CA ARG A 55 12.01 26.75 -11.74
C ARG A 55 11.93 26.28 -10.29
N GLU A 56 13.03 25.84 -9.71
CA GLU A 56 13.09 25.51 -8.28
C GLU A 56 12.73 26.77 -7.45
N GLY A 57 11.72 26.63 -6.56
CA GLY A 57 11.22 27.74 -5.75
C GLY A 57 10.29 28.75 -6.46
N SER A 58 10.04 28.59 -7.76
CA SER A 58 9.10 29.47 -8.46
C SER A 58 7.64 29.07 -8.23
N ARG A 59 6.74 30.07 -8.30
CA ARG A 59 5.29 29.82 -8.23
C ARG A 59 4.80 29.05 -9.46
N ARG A 60 4.20 27.89 -9.24
CA ARG A 60 3.73 26.98 -10.29
C ARG A 60 2.21 26.97 -10.47
N ASP A 61 1.46 27.53 -9.51
CA ASP A 61 0.00 27.52 -9.44
C ASP A 61 -0.70 28.63 -10.24
N ARG A 62 -0.05 29.16 -11.30
CA ARG A 62 -0.58 30.28 -12.10
C ARG A 62 -1.93 30.02 -12.75
N CYS A 63 -2.23 28.77 -13.06
CA CYS A 63 -3.50 28.36 -13.67
C CYS A 63 -4.59 28.07 -12.63
N LEU A 64 -4.23 27.86 -11.36
CA LEU A 64 -5.16 27.53 -10.29
C LEU A 64 -5.67 28.79 -9.59
N VAL A 65 -6.98 28.96 -9.61
CA VAL A 65 -7.73 29.95 -8.83
C VAL A 65 -8.41 29.27 -7.66
N ASP A 66 -8.94 28.06 -7.91
CA ASP A 66 -9.59 27.21 -6.91
C ASP A 66 -8.71 25.97 -6.64
N PRO A 67 -8.25 25.74 -5.40
CA PRO A 67 -7.40 24.60 -5.04
C PRO A 67 -8.16 23.29 -4.89
N PHE A 68 -9.48 23.26 -5.07
CA PHE A 68 -10.30 22.07 -4.88
C PHE A 68 -9.78 20.80 -5.58
N PRO A 69 -9.26 20.85 -6.83
CA PRO A 69 -8.68 19.66 -7.47
C PRO A 69 -7.48 19.08 -6.69
N MET A 70 -6.64 19.94 -6.09
CA MET A 70 -5.51 19.49 -5.23
C MET A 70 -6.04 18.75 -3.99
N ASP A 71 -7.07 19.30 -3.34
CA ASP A 71 -7.69 18.68 -2.17
C ASP A 71 -8.31 17.33 -2.53
N ALA A 72 -8.91 17.22 -3.71
CA ALA A 72 -9.48 15.98 -4.20
C ALA A 72 -8.41 14.88 -4.39
N VAL A 73 -7.27 15.21 -4.98
CA VAL A 73 -6.13 14.29 -5.11
C VAL A 73 -5.57 13.90 -3.74
N ASN A 74 -5.41 14.86 -2.84
CA ASN A 74 -4.88 14.59 -1.48
C ASN A 74 -5.78 13.64 -0.69
N LYS A 75 -7.11 13.82 -0.78
CA LYS A 75 -8.09 12.92 -0.15
C LYS A 75 -8.02 11.52 -0.74
N CYS A 76 -7.96 11.40 -2.06
CA CYS A 76 -7.79 10.13 -2.73
C CYS A 76 -6.50 9.42 -2.28
N SER A 77 -5.38 10.15 -2.25
CA SER A 77 -4.07 9.63 -1.84
C SER A 77 -4.05 9.17 -0.40
N ALA A 78 -4.64 9.95 0.50
CA ALA A 78 -4.73 9.61 1.92
C ALA A 78 -5.61 8.38 2.15
N GLY A 79 -6.73 8.28 1.42
CA GLY A 79 -7.62 7.12 1.47
C GLY A 79 -6.95 5.84 0.96
N LEU A 80 -6.23 5.91 -0.16
CA LEU A 80 -5.45 4.78 -0.67
C LEU A 80 -4.36 4.35 0.31
N HIS A 81 -3.61 5.31 0.87
CA HIS A 81 -2.57 5.00 1.83
C HIS A 81 -3.13 4.37 3.13
N GLY A 82 -4.18 4.96 3.69
CA GLY A 82 -4.82 4.45 4.91
C GLY A 82 -5.53 3.11 4.71
N GLY A 83 -6.06 2.89 3.50
CA GLY A 83 -6.79 1.69 3.15
C GLY A 83 -5.92 0.51 2.72
N LEU A 84 -4.82 0.74 1.99
CA LEU A 84 -4.02 -0.33 1.41
C LEU A 84 -2.76 -0.66 2.19
N THR A 85 -2.05 0.37 2.67
CA THR A 85 -0.72 0.21 3.28
C THR A 85 -0.59 1.03 4.55
N SER A 86 -1.56 0.86 5.45
CA SER A 86 -1.52 1.54 6.75
C SER A 86 -0.33 1.06 7.59
N PRO A 87 0.45 1.96 8.19
CA PRO A 87 1.52 1.56 9.11
C PRO A 87 1.03 0.83 10.36
N SER A 88 -0.24 0.97 10.72
CA SER A 88 -0.84 0.43 11.94
C SER A 88 -1.43 -0.98 11.78
N LYS A 89 -1.52 -1.49 10.54
CA LYS A 89 -2.13 -2.80 10.26
C LYS A 89 -1.24 -3.59 9.32
N PRO A 90 -1.16 -4.93 9.48
CA PRO A 90 -0.51 -5.78 8.48
C PRO A 90 -1.22 -5.63 7.14
N TRP A 91 -0.47 -5.43 6.07
CA TRP A 91 -1.00 -5.23 4.73
C TRP A 91 -0.49 -6.25 3.70
N PHE A 92 0.35 -7.19 4.12
CA PHE A 92 0.79 -8.35 3.33
C PHE A 92 0.92 -9.57 4.23
N GLU A 93 0.86 -10.75 3.66
CA GLU A 93 1.14 -12.03 4.29
C GLU A 93 2.19 -12.75 3.48
N LEU A 94 3.04 -13.50 4.14
CA LEU A 94 3.98 -14.40 3.51
C LEU A 94 3.39 -15.81 3.50
N ALA A 95 3.36 -16.47 2.36
CA ALA A 95 2.90 -17.83 2.25
C ALA A 95 3.78 -18.62 1.27
N LEU A 96 3.90 -19.91 1.49
CA LEU A 96 4.50 -20.82 0.52
C LEU A 96 3.52 -21.11 -0.63
N GLN A 97 4.04 -21.52 -1.77
CA GLN A 97 3.20 -21.97 -2.89
C GLN A 97 2.43 -23.24 -2.55
N ASP A 98 3.06 -24.14 -1.78
CA ASP A 98 2.47 -25.36 -1.29
C ASP A 98 1.72 -25.09 0.03
N LYS A 99 0.38 -25.22 -0.02
CA LYS A 99 -0.46 -24.98 1.14
C LYS A 99 -0.22 -25.99 2.26
N GLU A 100 0.04 -27.26 1.92
CA GLU A 100 0.25 -28.32 2.92
C GLU A 100 1.50 -28.02 3.76
N LYS A 101 2.57 -27.53 3.11
CA LYS A 101 3.79 -27.12 3.82
C LYS A 101 3.64 -25.80 4.57
N SER A 102 2.82 -24.90 4.08
CA SER A 102 2.46 -23.68 4.81
C SER A 102 1.75 -23.96 6.12
N ASP A 103 1.12 -25.12 6.26
CA ASP A 103 0.35 -25.49 7.44
C ASP A 103 1.22 -26.03 8.60
N PHE A 104 2.50 -26.35 8.36
CA PHE A 104 3.40 -26.72 9.44
C PHE A 104 3.62 -25.55 10.41
N HIS A 105 3.43 -25.80 11.69
CA HIS A 105 3.55 -24.78 12.73
C HIS A 105 4.92 -24.08 12.74
N THR A 106 6.02 -24.81 12.53
CA THR A 106 7.39 -24.26 12.46
C THR A 106 7.54 -23.29 11.30
N VAL A 107 6.93 -23.60 10.15
CA VAL A 107 6.94 -22.77 8.95
C VAL A 107 6.12 -21.49 9.17
N ARG A 108 4.93 -21.60 9.76
CA ARG A 108 4.09 -20.43 10.07
C ARG A 108 4.77 -19.50 11.05
N LEU A 109 5.34 -20.00 12.13
CA LEU A 109 6.09 -19.18 13.08
C LEU A 109 7.26 -18.46 12.44
N TRP A 110 7.97 -19.13 11.52
CA TRP A 110 9.06 -18.49 10.78
C TRP A 110 8.55 -17.40 9.83
N LEU A 111 7.46 -17.65 9.11
CA LEU A 111 6.84 -16.66 8.23
C LEU A 111 6.35 -15.43 9.00
N ASP A 112 5.74 -15.63 10.17
CA ASP A 112 5.31 -14.54 11.05
C ASP A 112 6.50 -13.72 11.56
N GLN A 113 7.59 -14.36 11.98
CA GLN A 113 8.81 -13.66 12.40
C GLN A 113 9.42 -12.85 11.26
N VAL A 114 9.47 -13.41 10.05
CA VAL A 114 9.96 -12.70 8.86
C VAL A 114 9.06 -11.51 8.51
N HIS A 115 7.74 -11.70 8.59
CA HIS A 115 6.77 -10.63 8.40
C HIS A 115 7.00 -9.48 9.38
N ASP A 116 7.14 -9.77 10.67
CA ASP A 116 7.38 -8.75 11.71
C ASP A 116 8.69 -7.99 11.50
N ILE A 117 9.76 -8.70 11.10
CA ILE A 117 11.04 -8.08 10.76
C ILE A 117 10.87 -7.14 9.56
N MET A 118 10.19 -7.57 8.49
CA MET A 118 9.96 -6.75 7.30
C MET A 118 9.08 -5.54 7.62
N MET A 119 8.02 -5.69 8.42
CA MET A 119 7.19 -4.58 8.89
C MET A 119 8.01 -3.58 9.71
N GLY A 120 8.90 -4.07 10.58
CA GLY A 120 9.83 -3.24 11.34
C GLY A 120 10.81 -2.45 10.44
N ILE A 121 11.28 -3.04 9.34
CA ILE A 121 12.13 -2.38 8.34
C ILE A 121 11.34 -1.30 7.59
N TYR A 122 10.11 -1.59 7.16
CA TYR A 122 9.24 -0.59 6.51
C TYR A 122 8.93 0.59 7.42
N ALA A 123 8.71 0.35 8.71
CA ALA A 123 8.44 1.40 9.69
C ALA A 123 9.67 2.28 9.97
N LYS A 124 10.87 1.73 9.95
CA LYS A 124 12.13 2.45 10.19
C LYS A 124 12.63 3.20 8.95
N SER A 125 12.39 2.65 7.76
CA SER A 125 12.77 3.25 6.49
C SER A 125 11.76 4.31 6.04
N ASN A 126 12.00 4.94 4.89
CA ASN A 126 11.08 5.90 4.29
C ASN A 126 10.00 5.25 3.40
N THR A 127 9.69 3.95 3.60
CA THR A 127 8.78 3.19 2.74
C THR A 127 7.38 3.80 2.70
N TYR A 128 6.79 4.12 3.85
CA TYR A 128 5.45 4.71 3.90
C TYR A 128 5.37 6.10 3.28
N ASN A 129 6.42 6.91 3.43
CA ASN A 129 6.52 8.19 2.74
C ASN A 129 6.58 8.01 1.22
N MET A 130 7.35 7.03 0.73
CA MET A 130 7.43 6.70 -0.68
C MET A 130 6.08 6.22 -1.22
N LEU A 131 5.40 5.31 -0.52
CA LEU A 131 4.07 4.81 -0.89
C LEU A 131 3.05 5.95 -0.99
N TYR A 132 3.03 6.87 -0.01
CA TYR A 132 2.18 8.05 -0.07
C TYR A 132 2.46 8.91 -1.30
N GLN A 133 3.74 9.10 -1.67
CA GLN A 133 4.09 9.83 -2.89
C GLN A 133 3.59 9.11 -4.15
N LEU A 134 3.70 7.78 -4.23
CA LEU A 134 3.15 7.01 -5.35
C LEU A 134 1.63 7.15 -5.43
N TYR A 135 0.92 7.06 -4.29
CA TYR A 135 -0.53 7.26 -4.23
C TYR A 135 -0.97 8.67 -4.61
N ALA A 136 -0.10 9.66 -4.48
CA ALA A 136 -0.42 11.02 -4.89
C ALA A 136 -0.15 11.28 -6.37
N GLU A 137 0.85 10.62 -6.98
CA GLU A 137 1.15 10.71 -8.42
C GLU A 137 0.17 9.88 -9.26
N LEU A 138 -0.17 8.69 -8.78
CA LEU A 138 -0.92 7.69 -9.53
C LEU A 138 -2.33 8.15 -9.93
N PRO A 139 -3.18 8.71 -9.06
CA PRO A 139 -4.48 9.24 -9.45
C PRO A 139 -4.38 10.44 -10.39
N GLN A 140 -3.37 11.28 -10.24
CA GLN A 140 -3.19 12.48 -11.04
C GLN A 140 -2.75 12.15 -12.47
N PHE A 141 -1.63 11.40 -12.63
CA PHE A 141 -0.99 11.15 -13.92
C PHE A 141 -1.28 9.78 -14.51
N GLY A 142 -1.96 8.90 -13.77
CA GLY A 142 -2.18 7.51 -14.15
C GLY A 142 -0.94 6.63 -14.02
N THR A 143 0.21 7.19 -13.66
CA THR A 143 1.48 6.51 -13.49
C THR A 143 2.31 7.18 -12.40
N ALA A 144 3.14 6.40 -11.72
CA ALA A 144 4.07 6.88 -10.72
C ALA A 144 5.37 6.07 -10.81
N ALA A 145 6.44 6.52 -10.17
CA ALA A 145 7.66 5.73 -10.09
C ALA A 145 8.44 5.96 -8.80
N ALA A 146 9.09 4.90 -8.35
CA ALA A 146 10.07 4.94 -7.27
C ALA A 146 11.19 3.95 -7.53
N MET A 147 12.32 4.15 -6.89
CA MET A 147 13.44 3.22 -6.90
C MET A 147 13.81 2.84 -5.48
N MET A 148 14.09 1.56 -5.27
CA MET A 148 14.49 1.00 -3.99
C MET A 148 15.99 0.69 -4.00
N TYR A 149 16.71 1.29 -3.07
CA TYR A 149 18.13 1.06 -2.81
C TYR A 149 18.31 0.19 -1.57
N GLN A 150 19.38 -0.58 -1.58
CA GLN A 150 19.86 -1.20 -0.36
C GLN A 150 20.58 -0.12 0.47
N ASP A 151 20.33 -0.08 1.77
CA ASP A 151 20.88 0.88 2.71
C ASP A 151 21.50 0.15 3.91
N TYR A 152 22.62 0.66 4.41
CA TYR A 152 23.33 0.02 5.53
C TYR A 152 22.68 0.28 6.88
N ASP A 153 22.04 1.44 7.04
CA ASP A 153 21.45 1.86 8.32
C ASP A 153 20.02 1.33 8.47
N TYR A 154 19.25 1.34 7.36
CA TYR A 154 17.82 1.04 7.36
C TYR A 154 17.44 -0.22 6.56
N ALA A 155 18.43 -0.98 6.08
CA ALA A 155 18.31 -2.11 5.14
C ALA A 155 17.79 -1.70 3.75
N ILE A 156 16.80 -0.84 3.67
CA ILE A 156 16.24 -0.31 2.42
C ILE A 156 15.98 1.20 2.52
N TRP A 157 16.15 1.88 1.40
CA TRP A 157 15.82 3.29 1.23
C TRP A 157 15.18 3.53 -0.13
N HIS A 158 14.18 4.39 -0.19
CA HIS A 158 13.45 4.65 -1.41
C HIS A 158 13.64 6.07 -1.90
N ARG A 159 13.58 6.23 -3.23
CA ARG A 159 13.49 7.53 -3.88
C ARG A 159 12.31 7.52 -4.83
N SER A 160 11.29 8.33 -4.55
CA SER A 160 10.15 8.56 -5.42
C SER A 160 10.49 9.60 -6.48
N PHE A 161 9.88 9.48 -7.64
CA PHE A 161 10.03 10.38 -8.77
C PHE A 161 8.69 10.91 -9.19
N THR A 162 8.64 12.19 -9.54
CA THR A 162 7.44 12.76 -10.14
C THR A 162 7.41 12.49 -11.64
N CYS A 163 6.21 12.49 -12.20
CA CYS A 163 6.01 12.30 -13.63
C CYS A 163 6.85 13.29 -14.45
N GLY A 164 7.54 12.82 -15.49
CA GLY A 164 8.49 13.60 -16.28
C GLY A 164 9.97 13.36 -15.93
N GLU A 165 10.31 12.90 -14.71
CA GLU A 165 11.69 12.60 -14.32
C GLU A 165 12.20 11.24 -14.79
N TYR A 166 11.33 10.36 -15.27
CA TYR A 166 11.65 9.01 -15.69
C TYR A 166 10.98 8.62 -17.00
N ALA A 167 11.47 7.57 -17.62
CA ALA A 167 10.85 6.93 -18.77
C ALA A 167 10.84 5.41 -18.53
N GLY A 168 9.74 4.77 -18.86
CA GLY A 168 9.58 3.32 -18.74
C GLY A 168 9.41 2.65 -20.08
N GLY A 169 9.64 1.33 -20.11
CA GLY A 169 9.34 0.46 -21.25
C GLY A 169 8.68 -0.82 -20.79
N VAL A 170 7.89 -1.42 -21.67
CA VAL A 170 7.16 -2.66 -21.40
C VAL A 170 7.61 -3.79 -22.30
N ASP A 171 7.46 -5.02 -21.82
CA ASP A 171 7.68 -6.22 -22.62
C ASP A 171 6.45 -6.54 -23.51
N SER A 172 6.56 -7.59 -24.33
CA SER A 172 5.47 -8.07 -25.20
C SER A 172 4.21 -8.50 -24.44
N LYS A 173 4.31 -8.71 -23.12
CA LYS A 173 3.20 -9.07 -22.23
C LYS A 173 2.65 -7.85 -21.46
N GLY A 174 3.13 -6.64 -21.76
CA GLY A 174 2.72 -5.41 -21.11
C GLY A 174 3.30 -5.18 -19.71
N ARG A 175 4.29 -5.98 -19.26
CA ARG A 175 4.95 -5.78 -17.97
C ARG A 175 6.10 -4.80 -18.11
N VAL A 176 6.26 -3.90 -17.13
CA VAL A 176 7.36 -2.93 -17.12
C VAL A 176 8.68 -3.68 -16.92
N ASN A 177 9.55 -3.62 -17.94
CA ASN A 177 10.83 -4.33 -17.97
C ASN A 177 12.04 -3.41 -18.20
N MET A 178 11.81 -2.13 -18.47
CA MET A 178 12.87 -1.13 -18.64
C MET A 178 12.51 0.14 -17.87
N PHE A 179 13.54 0.76 -17.29
CA PHE A 179 13.42 2.02 -16.57
C PHE A 179 14.63 2.89 -16.88
N ALA A 180 14.38 4.09 -17.38
CA ALA A 180 15.42 5.04 -17.71
C ALA A 180 15.22 6.36 -16.98
N ARG A 181 16.32 7.01 -16.63
CA ARG A 181 16.31 8.31 -15.96
C ARG A 181 17.48 9.16 -16.39
N LYS A 182 17.24 10.47 -16.51
CA LYS A 182 18.28 11.49 -16.66
C LYS A 182 18.44 12.19 -15.32
N LEU A 183 19.61 12.04 -14.71
CA LEU A 183 19.95 12.65 -13.43
C LEU A 183 20.76 13.90 -13.69
N THR A 184 20.58 14.91 -12.86
CA THR A 184 21.40 16.10 -12.86
C THR A 184 22.13 16.21 -11.53
N LEU A 185 23.45 16.05 -11.54
CA LEU A 185 24.30 16.00 -10.36
C LEU A 185 25.38 17.11 -10.43
N ASN A 186 25.80 17.62 -9.28
CA ASN A 186 26.98 18.48 -9.23
C ASN A 186 28.27 17.65 -9.15
N ALA A 187 29.42 18.29 -9.34
CA ALA A 187 30.72 17.60 -9.36
C ALA A 187 31.00 16.82 -8.08
N ARG A 188 30.61 17.34 -6.92
CA ARG A 188 30.78 16.65 -5.64
C ARG A 188 29.93 15.37 -5.56
N GLN A 189 28.66 15.47 -5.91
CA GLN A 189 27.74 14.32 -5.95
C GLN A 189 28.20 13.24 -6.95
N MET A 190 28.75 13.67 -8.10
CA MET A 190 29.31 12.74 -9.09
C MET A 190 30.48 11.93 -8.51
N ILE A 191 31.37 12.59 -7.77
CA ILE A 191 32.53 11.93 -7.16
C ILE A 191 32.11 11.03 -5.98
N GLU A 192 31.17 11.48 -5.15
CA GLU A 192 30.63 10.71 -4.04
C GLU A 192 29.95 9.42 -4.53
N GLU A 193 29.18 9.49 -5.63
CA GLU A 193 28.42 8.36 -6.17
C GLU A 193 29.26 7.39 -7.01
N PHE A 194 30.16 7.90 -7.86
CA PHE A 194 30.86 7.10 -8.88
C PHE A 194 32.37 6.95 -8.65
N GLY A 195 32.96 7.77 -7.78
CA GLY A 195 34.38 7.79 -7.53
C GLY A 195 35.15 8.70 -8.50
N LYS A 196 36.36 9.13 -8.09
CA LYS A 196 37.20 10.07 -8.85
C LYS A 196 37.71 9.50 -10.16
N ASP A 197 37.97 8.21 -10.20
CA ASP A 197 38.62 7.54 -11.35
C ASP A 197 37.68 7.30 -12.52
N LYS A 198 36.37 7.41 -12.31
CA LYS A 198 35.34 7.09 -13.33
C LYS A 198 34.68 8.32 -13.93
N VAL A 199 34.80 9.46 -13.31
CA VAL A 199 34.20 10.70 -13.78
C VAL A 199 35.03 11.38 -14.87
N SER A 200 34.41 12.24 -15.68
CA SER A 200 35.09 12.98 -16.75
C SER A 200 36.06 14.02 -16.21
N THR A 201 36.97 14.43 -17.08
CA THR A 201 37.92 15.51 -16.79
C THR A 201 37.20 16.83 -16.47
N SER A 202 36.06 17.05 -17.10
CA SER A 202 35.19 18.22 -16.87
C SER A 202 34.68 18.27 -15.42
N VAL A 203 34.20 17.12 -14.91
CA VAL A 203 33.76 16.96 -13.52
C VAL A 203 34.91 17.17 -12.54
N MET A 204 36.10 16.59 -12.84
CA MET A 204 37.27 16.74 -11.98
C MET A 204 37.74 18.20 -11.92
N ASN A 205 37.73 18.93 -13.05
CA ASN A 205 38.09 20.34 -13.09
C ASN A 205 37.08 21.20 -12.32
N ALA A 206 35.80 20.91 -12.39
CA ALA A 206 34.78 21.62 -11.63
C ALA A 206 34.94 21.35 -10.12
N PHE A 207 35.21 20.11 -9.74
CA PHE A 207 35.47 19.74 -8.35
C PHE A 207 36.72 20.42 -7.79
N ALA A 208 37.82 20.43 -8.55
CA ALA A 208 39.07 21.09 -8.14
C ALA A 208 38.91 22.61 -7.93
N ARG A 209 38.00 23.25 -8.67
CA ARG A 209 37.63 24.65 -8.51
C ARG A 209 36.64 24.93 -7.38
N GLY A 210 36.11 23.86 -6.73
CA GLY A 210 35.07 24.00 -5.73
C GLY A 210 33.70 24.45 -6.31
N ASP A 211 33.47 24.23 -7.58
CA ASP A 211 32.24 24.64 -8.27
C ASP A 211 31.11 23.69 -7.91
N VAL A 212 30.13 24.18 -7.13
CA VAL A 212 28.92 23.46 -6.76
C VAL A 212 27.71 23.81 -7.64
N THR A 213 27.88 24.79 -8.55
CA THR A 213 26.80 25.30 -9.39
C THR A 213 26.67 24.56 -10.71
N THR A 214 27.80 24.16 -11.30
CA THR A 214 27.79 23.39 -12.55
C THR A 214 27.13 22.03 -12.36
N ARG A 215 26.17 21.75 -13.23
CA ARG A 215 25.38 20.52 -13.25
C ARG A 215 25.81 19.62 -14.39
N PHE A 216 26.03 18.36 -14.09
CA PHE A 216 26.36 17.31 -15.05
C PHE A 216 25.17 16.39 -15.24
N ARG A 217 24.87 16.05 -16.50
CA ARG A 217 23.77 15.13 -16.82
C ARG A 217 24.30 13.69 -16.88
N VAL A 218 23.64 12.81 -16.17
CA VAL A 218 23.94 11.39 -16.12
C VAL A 218 22.72 10.61 -16.57
N ASN A 219 22.91 9.76 -17.56
CA ASN A 219 21.89 8.82 -17.99
C ASN A 219 21.97 7.54 -17.15
N MET A 220 20.82 7.03 -16.78
CA MET A 220 20.65 5.74 -16.09
C MET A 220 19.67 4.88 -16.89
N LEU A 221 20.05 3.65 -17.17
CA LEU A 221 19.18 2.63 -17.76
C LEU A 221 19.22 1.38 -16.90
N ILE A 222 18.04 0.87 -16.57
CA ILE A 222 17.86 -0.43 -15.95
C ILE A 222 16.98 -1.25 -16.86
N GLU A 223 17.42 -2.45 -17.21
CA GLU A 223 16.64 -3.37 -18.03
C GLU A 223 16.75 -4.81 -17.51
N ARG A 224 15.75 -5.61 -17.84
CA ARG A 224 15.81 -7.05 -17.59
C ARG A 224 16.88 -7.68 -18.48
N ASN A 225 17.75 -8.50 -17.87
CA ASN A 225 18.79 -9.21 -18.60
C ASN A 225 18.21 -10.40 -19.36
N ALA A 226 18.19 -10.35 -20.69
CA ALA A 226 17.71 -11.45 -21.51
C ALA A 226 18.65 -12.67 -21.49
N ASP A 227 19.94 -12.43 -21.23
CA ASP A 227 20.99 -13.46 -21.20
C ASP A 227 21.27 -13.97 -19.78
N TYR A 228 20.36 -13.72 -18.83
CA TYR A 228 20.51 -14.19 -17.46
C TYR A 228 20.36 -15.71 -17.39
N ASP A 229 21.39 -16.36 -16.84
CA ASP A 229 21.41 -17.78 -16.58
C ASP A 229 21.55 -18.01 -15.06
N PRO A 230 20.54 -18.56 -14.38
CA PRO A 230 20.57 -18.78 -12.94
C PRO A 230 21.66 -19.75 -12.48
N ASP A 231 22.11 -20.67 -13.37
CA ASP A 231 23.09 -21.71 -13.04
C ASP A 231 24.54 -21.19 -13.15
N VAL A 232 24.75 -20.02 -13.73
CA VAL A 232 26.07 -19.43 -13.92
C VAL A 232 26.39 -18.43 -12.82
N LEU A 233 27.21 -18.85 -11.87
CA LEU A 233 27.79 -17.97 -10.84
C LEU A 233 28.92 -17.12 -11.43
N ARG A 234 28.58 -16.07 -12.18
CA ARG A 234 29.54 -15.12 -12.74
C ARG A 234 29.26 -13.72 -12.20
N LEU A 235 30.34 -13.01 -11.82
CA LEU A 235 30.27 -11.58 -11.51
C LEU A 235 29.65 -10.83 -12.70
N GLY A 236 28.56 -10.09 -12.45
CA GLY A 236 27.80 -9.37 -13.48
C GLY A 236 26.64 -10.14 -14.12
N ASN A 237 26.42 -11.42 -13.77
CA ASN A 237 25.25 -12.17 -14.20
C ASN A 237 24.06 -11.89 -13.26
N PHE A 238 23.41 -10.75 -13.45
CA PHE A 238 22.24 -10.37 -12.68
C PHE A 238 20.98 -10.42 -13.54
N PRO A 239 19.81 -10.75 -12.95
CA PRO A 239 18.52 -10.70 -13.64
C PRO A 239 18.17 -9.31 -14.18
N TRP A 240 18.66 -8.26 -13.51
CA TRP A 240 18.48 -6.88 -13.90
C TRP A 240 19.83 -6.22 -14.06
N LYS A 241 20.11 -5.66 -15.25
CA LYS A 241 21.32 -4.89 -15.54
C LYS A 241 21.06 -3.41 -15.34
N SER A 242 22.07 -2.68 -14.88
CA SER A 242 22.02 -1.24 -14.64
C SER A 242 23.27 -0.57 -15.18
N TRP A 243 23.08 0.46 -16.01
CA TRP A 243 24.16 1.26 -16.60
C TRP A 243 24.00 2.71 -16.23
N TYR A 244 25.14 3.36 -15.92
CA TYR A 244 25.23 4.78 -15.69
C TYR A 244 26.35 5.35 -16.56
N TRP A 245 26.06 6.44 -17.27
CA TRP A 245 27.04 7.14 -18.09
C TRP A 245 26.74 8.62 -18.13
N GLU A 246 27.79 9.45 -18.34
CA GLU A 246 27.68 10.90 -18.45
C GLU A 246 27.18 11.27 -19.86
N GLU A 247 26.27 12.23 -19.97
CA GLU A 247 25.77 12.70 -21.26
C GLU A 247 26.90 13.49 -21.98
N GLY A 248 27.23 13.05 -23.20
CA GLY A 248 28.31 13.63 -23.98
C GLY A 248 29.62 12.84 -23.96
N GLU A 249 29.82 11.96 -23.00
CA GLU A 249 30.94 11.00 -23.02
C GLU A 249 30.52 9.75 -23.81
N ALA A 250 31.35 9.38 -24.80
CA ALA A 250 30.99 8.27 -25.70
C ALA A 250 31.71 6.96 -25.37
N ASP A 251 32.69 7.00 -24.48
CA ASP A 251 33.69 5.93 -24.40
C ASP A 251 33.72 5.18 -23.06
N ARG A 252 33.05 5.66 -22.03
CA ARG A 252 33.15 5.08 -20.68
C ARG A 252 31.87 5.15 -19.87
N PHE A 253 31.49 3.98 -19.28
CA PHE A 253 30.44 3.95 -18.27
C PHE A 253 30.96 4.42 -16.90
N LEU A 254 30.16 5.20 -16.19
CA LEU A 254 30.40 5.55 -14.78
C LEU A 254 30.26 4.33 -13.88
N ARG A 255 29.23 3.52 -14.11
CA ARG A 255 28.98 2.29 -13.37
C ARG A 255 28.17 1.31 -14.21
N ILE A 256 28.64 0.06 -14.24
CA ILE A 256 27.89 -1.11 -14.72
C ILE A 256 27.63 -1.97 -13.49
N SER A 257 26.38 -2.25 -13.19
CA SER A 257 25.97 -3.04 -12.02
C SER A 257 24.69 -3.82 -12.34
N GLY A 258 24.18 -4.56 -11.38
CA GLY A 258 22.94 -5.29 -11.52
C GLY A 258 22.22 -5.49 -10.19
N TYR A 259 21.03 -6.00 -10.30
CA TYR A 259 20.16 -6.30 -9.17
C TYR A 259 19.59 -7.71 -9.29
N HIS A 260 19.45 -8.39 -8.16
CA HIS A 260 18.85 -9.73 -8.11
C HIS A 260 17.32 -9.67 -8.30
N GLU A 261 16.68 -8.65 -7.74
CA GLU A 261 15.26 -8.39 -7.90
C GLU A 261 15.05 -7.05 -8.62
N GLN A 262 13.82 -6.80 -9.07
CA GLN A 262 13.44 -5.52 -9.70
C GLN A 262 13.69 -4.34 -8.74
N PRO A 263 14.56 -3.39 -9.09
CA PRO A 263 14.92 -2.30 -8.19
C PRO A 263 14.01 -1.08 -8.28
N PHE A 264 13.10 -1.03 -9.24
CA PHE A 264 12.19 0.08 -9.46
C PHE A 264 10.73 -0.38 -9.36
N LEU A 265 9.88 0.54 -8.96
CA LEU A 265 8.43 0.39 -8.89
C LEU A 265 7.84 1.40 -9.88
N MET A 266 6.96 0.96 -10.76
CA MET A 266 6.32 1.83 -11.74
C MET A 266 4.85 1.42 -11.89
N PRO A 267 4.02 1.76 -10.89
CA PRO A 267 2.60 1.47 -10.95
C PRO A 267 1.87 2.29 -11.99
N ARG A 268 0.82 1.66 -12.55
CA ARG A 268 -0.11 2.25 -13.49
C ARG A 268 -1.52 2.09 -12.98
N TRP A 269 -2.35 3.14 -13.08
CA TRP A 269 -3.73 3.09 -12.57
C TRP A 269 -4.61 2.16 -13.40
N THR A 270 -4.72 2.45 -14.70
CA THR A 270 -5.38 1.58 -15.67
C THR A 270 -4.58 1.64 -16.96
N VAL A 271 -4.30 0.49 -17.55
CA VAL A 271 -3.55 0.39 -18.80
C VAL A 271 -4.53 0.17 -19.95
N VAL A 272 -4.43 0.97 -21.00
CA VAL A 272 -5.24 0.84 -22.22
C VAL A 272 -4.39 0.13 -23.27
N ALA A 273 -4.84 -1.02 -23.71
CA ALA A 273 -4.13 -1.84 -24.70
C ALA A 273 -2.64 -2.07 -24.33
N ASN A 274 -1.72 -1.73 -25.23
CA ASN A 274 -0.28 -1.92 -25.05
C ASN A 274 0.45 -0.62 -24.66
N GLU A 275 -0.28 0.36 -24.06
CA GLU A 275 0.36 1.59 -23.65
C GLU A 275 1.33 1.38 -22.49
N VAL A 276 2.44 2.11 -22.53
CA VAL A 276 3.47 2.05 -21.48
C VAL A 276 2.99 2.71 -20.19
N TYR A 277 2.26 3.82 -20.33
CA TYR A 277 1.79 4.64 -19.22
C TYR A 277 0.30 4.46 -19.02
N GLY A 278 -0.13 4.51 -17.77
CA GLY A 278 -1.53 4.35 -17.41
C GLY A 278 -2.35 5.64 -17.51
N VAL A 279 -3.67 5.47 -17.48
CA VAL A 279 -4.65 6.55 -17.42
C VAL A 279 -5.30 6.52 -16.04
N GLY A 280 -5.33 7.64 -15.34
CA GLY A 280 -5.88 7.77 -13.99
C GLY A 280 -7.11 8.68 -13.91
N PRO A 281 -7.71 8.82 -12.72
CA PRO A 281 -8.84 9.71 -12.44
C PRO A 281 -8.62 11.15 -12.89
N GLY A 282 -7.38 11.63 -12.79
CA GLY A 282 -7.00 12.97 -13.24
C GLY A 282 -7.33 13.23 -14.70
N HIS A 283 -7.13 12.25 -15.59
CA HIS A 283 -7.48 12.37 -17.00
C HIS A 283 -8.98 12.57 -17.20
N ASN A 284 -9.80 11.85 -16.44
CA ASN A 284 -11.26 11.97 -16.49
C ASN A 284 -11.74 13.31 -15.89
N ALA A 285 -11.07 13.79 -14.84
CA ALA A 285 -11.41 15.01 -14.15
C ALA A 285 -10.90 16.28 -14.86
N LEU A 286 -9.91 16.18 -15.76
CA LEU A 286 -9.19 17.32 -16.36
C LEU A 286 -10.15 18.36 -16.96
N GLY A 287 -11.13 17.95 -17.76
CA GLY A 287 -12.12 18.84 -18.36
C GLY A 287 -12.93 19.62 -17.33
N ASN A 288 -13.35 18.96 -16.25
CA ASN A 288 -14.07 19.59 -15.15
C ASN A 288 -13.16 20.54 -14.34
N CYS A 289 -11.90 20.18 -14.14
CA CYS A 289 -10.92 21.05 -13.47
C CYS A 289 -10.66 22.34 -14.27
N MET A 290 -10.50 22.25 -15.60
CA MET A 290 -10.37 23.42 -16.46
C MET A 290 -11.60 24.33 -16.42
N GLN A 291 -12.81 23.71 -16.46
CA GLN A 291 -14.07 24.44 -16.37
C GLN A 291 -14.22 25.12 -15.02
N LEU A 292 -13.87 24.44 -13.91
CA LEU A 292 -13.91 25.01 -12.56
C LEU A 292 -13.06 26.27 -12.48
N GLN A 293 -11.80 26.25 -12.96
CA GLN A 293 -10.92 27.41 -12.93
C GLN A 293 -11.49 28.59 -13.74
N LYS A 294 -12.13 28.31 -14.88
CA LYS A 294 -12.80 29.34 -15.69
C LYS A 294 -14.04 29.90 -14.98
N LEU A 295 -14.84 29.03 -14.36
CA LEU A 295 -16.05 29.45 -13.62
C LEU A 295 -15.68 30.31 -12.41
N GLU A 296 -14.62 29.96 -11.65
CA GLU A 296 -14.14 30.76 -10.53
C GLU A 296 -13.63 32.13 -10.97
N LYS A 297 -12.90 32.23 -12.10
CA LYS A 297 -12.54 33.53 -12.68
C LYS A 297 -13.77 34.34 -13.07
N ASN A 298 -14.74 33.72 -13.72
CA ASN A 298 -15.98 34.38 -14.12
C ASN A 298 -16.79 34.84 -12.89
N LYS A 299 -16.80 34.05 -11.80
CA LYS A 299 -17.45 34.40 -10.52
C LYS A 299 -16.80 35.64 -9.90
N LEU A 300 -15.48 35.70 -9.88
CA LEU A 300 -14.75 36.89 -9.42
C LEU A 300 -15.08 38.12 -10.27
N HIS A 301 -15.04 37.99 -11.59
CA HIS A 301 -15.42 39.09 -12.49
C HIS A 301 -16.88 39.51 -12.34
N ALA A 302 -17.80 38.58 -12.10
CA ALA A 302 -19.20 38.89 -11.82
C ALA A 302 -19.34 39.67 -10.51
N SER A 303 -18.63 39.23 -9.45
CA SER A 303 -18.58 39.92 -8.16
C SER A 303 -18.00 41.33 -8.29
N ASP A 304 -16.88 41.48 -9.01
CA ASP A 304 -16.26 42.78 -9.27
C ASP A 304 -17.20 43.71 -10.05
N SER A 305 -17.89 43.17 -11.06
CA SER A 305 -18.86 43.93 -11.86
C SER A 305 -20.13 44.29 -11.09
N GLU A 306 -20.45 43.56 -10.01
CA GLU A 306 -21.58 43.84 -9.12
C GLU A 306 -21.18 44.90 -8.09
N ALA A 307 -19.93 44.86 -7.58
CA ALA A 307 -19.37 45.83 -6.64
C ALA A 307 -19.06 47.18 -7.33
N ASP A 308 -18.54 47.17 -8.55
CA ASP A 308 -18.19 48.36 -9.31
C ASP A 308 -18.68 48.19 -10.80
N PRO A 309 -20.00 48.38 -11.01
CA PRO A 309 -20.62 48.15 -12.30
C PRO A 309 -20.17 49.17 -13.35
N ALA A 310 -19.94 48.70 -14.57
CA ALA A 310 -19.74 49.58 -15.71
C ALA A 310 -20.98 50.46 -15.89
N MET A 311 -20.78 51.77 -15.86
CA MET A 311 -21.86 52.75 -15.91
C MET A 311 -22.00 53.35 -17.30
N MET A 312 -23.21 53.54 -17.75
CA MET A 312 -23.55 54.27 -18.98
C MET A 312 -23.81 55.73 -18.62
N PHE A 313 -23.04 56.62 -19.19
CA PHE A 313 -23.15 58.05 -18.99
C PHE A 313 -23.59 58.77 -20.26
N PRO A 314 -24.40 59.82 -20.19
CA PRO A 314 -24.67 60.68 -21.31
C PRO A 314 -23.38 61.28 -21.90
N VAL A 315 -23.30 61.42 -23.22
CA VAL A 315 -22.11 61.94 -23.93
C VAL A 315 -21.72 63.38 -23.45
N SER A 316 -22.64 64.10 -22.86
CA SER A 316 -22.40 65.44 -22.30
C SER A 316 -21.53 65.42 -21.00
N VAL A 317 -21.41 64.27 -20.35
CA VAL A 317 -20.67 64.15 -19.06
C VAL A 317 -19.24 63.70 -19.36
N LYS A 318 -18.30 64.62 -19.29
CA LYS A 318 -16.88 64.36 -19.72
C LYS A 318 -15.97 63.82 -18.61
N LYS A 319 -16.34 63.91 -17.33
CA LYS A 319 -15.53 63.40 -16.22
C LYS A 319 -16.49 62.86 -15.14
N VAL A 320 -16.30 61.59 -14.82
CA VAL A 320 -17.04 60.91 -13.74
C VAL A 320 -16.03 60.21 -12.86
N ASP A 321 -16.24 60.31 -11.56
CA ASP A 321 -15.49 59.58 -10.54
C ASP A 321 -16.32 58.38 -10.10
N THR A 322 -15.86 57.16 -10.41
CA THR A 322 -16.55 55.90 -10.12
C THR A 322 -16.15 55.31 -8.75
N ARG A 323 -15.31 55.98 -7.99
CA ARG A 323 -14.89 55.51 -6.65
C ARG A 323 -16.06 55.50 -5.64
N PRO A 324 -16.11 54.54 -4.69
CA PRO A 324 -17.11 54.51 -3.66
C PRO A 324 -17.20 55.83 -2.88
N GLY A 325 -18.40 56.42 -2.77
CA GLY A 325 -18.65 57.70 -2.08
C GLY A 325 -18.27 58.95 -2.86
N ALA A 326 -17.84 58.84 -4.14
CA ALA A 326 -17.58 60.00 -4.98
C ALA A 326 -18.87 60.78 -5.29
N LYS A 327 -18.79 62.12 -5.22
CA LYS A 327 -19.89 63.02 -5.55
C LYS A 327 -19.75 63.50 -6.97
N ASN A 328 -20.62 63.01 -7.88
CA ASN A 328 -20.68 63.44 -9.26
C ASN A 328 -21.81 64.44 -9.43
N TYR A 329 -21.49 65.64 -9.91
CA TYR A 329 -22.47 66.70 -10.11
C TYR A 329 -22.92 66.70 -11.59
N ILE A 330 -24.23 66.59 -11.81
CA ILE A 330 -24.86 66.61 -13.11
C ILE A 330 -25.54 68.00 -13.30
N PRO A 331 -25.44 68.66 -14.48
CA PRO A 331 -26.09 69.94 -14.73
C PRO A 331 -27.59 69.86 -14.53
N ASP A 332 -28.18 70.87 -13.91
CA ASP A 332 -29.61 70.97 -13.67
C ASP A 332 -30.40 70.92 -14.98
N GLY A 333 -31.49 70.11 -15.01
CA GLY A 333 -32.35 69.97 -16.17
C GLY A 333 -32.09 68.80 -17.12
N THR A 334 -31.05 67.95 -16.84
CA THR A 334 -30.79 66.78 -17.63
C THR A 334 -31.64 65.62 -17.15
N GLN A 335 -32.62 65.15 -17.94
CA GLN A 335 -33.44 63.96 -17.66
C GLN A 335 -32.68 62.64 -17.83
N MET A 336 -31.40 62.68 -18.22
CA MET A 336 -30.59 61.47 -18.42
C MET A 336 -29.82 61.11 -17.16
N GLN A 337 -30.29 60.07 -16.48
CA GLN A 337 -29.61 59.47 -15.34
C GLN A 337 -28.52 58.50 -15.82
N ALA A 338 -27.37 58.47 -15.12
CA ALA A 338 -26.41 57.40 -15.30
C ALA A 338 -27.04 56.10 -14.76
N TYR A 339 -26.91 55.04 -15.51
CA TYR A 339 -27.41 53.72 -15.10
C TYR A 339 -26.36 52.67 -15.34
N PRO A 340 -26.31 51.60 -14.53
CA PRO A 340 -25.40 50.52 -14.70
C PRO A 340 -25.73 49.75 -15.99
N LEU A 341 -24.70 49.37 -16.78
CA LEU A 341 -24.84 48.57 -18.01
C LEU A 341 -25.52 47.23 -17.73
N VAL A 342 -25.31 46.69 -16.54
CA VAL A 342 -25.97 45.49 -16.05
C VAL A 342 -26.83 45.88 -14.86
N PRO A 343 -28.16 45.61 -14.90
CA PRO A 343 -29.04 45.97 -13.80
C PRO A 343 -28.64 45.24 -12.51
N PRO A 344 -28.66 45.91 -11.33
CA PRO A 344 -28.44 45.25 -10.06
C PRO A 344 -29.47 44.15 -9.82
N GLY A 345 -29.07 43.02 -9.27
CA GLY A 345 -29.96 41.88 -8.99
C GLY A 345 -30.12 40.88 -10.11
N ALA A 346 -29.34 40.96 -11.18
CA ALA A 346 -29.24 39.85 -12.15
C ALA A 346 -28.69 38.63 -11.40
N LYS A 347 -29.47 37.53 -11.27
CA LYS A 347 -29.11 36.27 -10.59
C LYS A 347 -27.95 35.49 -11.22
N ARG A 348 -27.00 36.19 -11.82
CA ARG A 348 -25.82 35.62 -12.49
C ARG A 348 -24.87 34.95 -11.51
N TYR A 349 -24.71 35.54 -10.33
CA TYR A 349 -23.82 35.04 -9.30
C TYR A 349 -24.34 33.73 -8.69
N GLU A 350 -25.65 33.62 -8.39
CA GLU A 350 -26.26 32.39 -7.87
C GLU A 350 -26.12 31.22 -8.84
N GLY A 351 -26.35 31.44 -10.14
CA GLY A 351 -26.18 30.43 -11.17
C GLY A 351 -24.71 29.96 -11.30
N LEU A 352 -23.75 30.88 -11.19
CA LEU A 352 -22.33 30.52 -11.18
C LEU A 352 -21.93 29.71 -9.93
N MET A 353 -22.48 30.05 -8.75
CA MET A 353 -22.25 29.28 -7.53
C MET A 353 -22.75 27.84 -7.64
N GLN A 354 -23.92 27.63 -8.21
CA GLN A 354 -24.49 26.30 -8.43
C GLN A 354 -23.60 25.48 -9.41
N LEU A 355 -23.17 26.09 -10.51
CA LEU A 355 -22.28 25.45 -11.48
C LEU A 355 -20.91 25.09 -10.85
N VAL A 356 -20.35 25.95 -10.02
CA VAL A 356 -19.10 25.66 -9.28
C VAL A 356 -19.30 24.47 -8.35
N ALA A 357 -20.40 24.45 -7.58
CA ALA A 357 -20.70 23.34 -6.68
C ALA A 357 -20.87 22.03 -7.44
N GLU A 358 -21.57 22.05 -8.57
CA GLU A 358 -21.73 20.88 -9.44
C GLU A 358 -20.38 20.37 -9.95
N LYS A 359 -19.50 21.27 -10.42
CA LYS A 359 -18.16 20.89 -10.91
C LYS A 359 -17.28 20.32 -9.80
N ARG A 360 -17.33 20.88 -8.60
CA ARG A 360 -16.63 20.31 -7.43
C ARG A 360 -17.14 18.90 -7.10
N ASN A 361 -18.45 18.67 -7.15
CA ASN A 361 -19.01 17.33 -6.94
C ASN A 361 -18.56 16.34 -8.02
N GLN A 362 -18.53 16.75 -9.29
CA GLN A 362 -18.06 15.91 -10.39
C GLN A 362 -16.57 15.58 -10.25
N ILE A 363 -15.73 16.53 -9.83
CA ILE A 363 -14.31 16.31 -9.56
C ILE A 363 -14.14 15.36 -8.36
N SER A 364 -14.89 15.58 -7.27
CA SER A 364 -14.88 14.71 -6.08
C SER A 364 -15.22 13.26 -6.45
N ALA A 365 -16.28 13.06 -7.25
CA ALA A 365 -16.70 11.75 -7.72
C ALA A 365 -15.64 11.09 -8.62
N SER A 366 -14.99 11.86 -9.51
CA SER A 366 -13.92 11.34 -10.37
C SER A 366 -12.72 10.82 -9.59
N PHE A 367 -12.36 11.44 -8.45
CA PHE A 367 -11.28 11.00 -7.56
C PHE A 367 -11.74 10.03 -6.47
N PHE A 368 -12.97 9.53 -6.52
CA PHE A 368 -13.53 8.58 -5.54
C PHE A 368 -13.49 9.11 -4.08
N ASN A 369 -13.57 10.43 -3.89
CA ASN A 369 -13.38 11.02 -2.57
C ASN A 369 -14.40 10.54 -1.53
N ASP A 370 -15.66 10.32 -1.94
CA ASP A 370 -16.71 9.81 -1.05
C ASP A 370 -16.37 8.40 -0.53
N LEU A 371 -15.80 7.56 -1.40
CA LEU A 371 -15.31 6.25 -1.05
C LEU A 371 -14.11 6.35 -0.07
N MET A 372 -13.15 7.23 -0.37
CA MET A 372 -11.93 7.38 0.44
C MET A 372 -12.22 7.94 1.83
N ILE A 373 -13.19 8.85 1.95
CA ILE A 373 -13.62 9.39 3.26
C ILE A 373 -14.27 8.28 4.11
N MET A 374 -15.08 7.41 3.51
CA MET A 374 -15.70 6.30 4.23
C MET A 374 -14.68 5.26 4.72
N LEU A 375 -13.59 5.03 3.97
CA LEU A 375 -12.49 4.16 4.40
C LEU A 375 -11.73 4.71 5.62
N THR A 376 -11.76 6.03 5.82
CA THR A 376 -11.07 6.69 6.94
C THR A 376 -11.98 6.99 8.14
N MET A 377 -13.31 7.08 7.92
CA MET A 377 -14.29 7.36 8.98
C MET A 377 -15.05 6.08 9.36
N GLN A 378 -14.53 5.35 10.33
CA GLN A 378 -15.18 4.15 10.89
C GLN A 378 -16.38 4.42 11.81
N ASP A 379 -16.69 5.67 12.13
CA ASP A 379 -17.73 6.03 13.10
C ASP A 379 -18.83 6.92 12.50
N ASN A 380 -19.87 6.29 11.95
CA ASN A 380 -21.16 6.98 11.77
C ASN A 380 -22.24 6.25 12.59
N PRO A 381 -22.67 6.78 13.75
CA PRO A 381 -23.53 6.08 14.72
C PRO A 381 -24.97 5.83 14.24
N GLN A 382 -25.34 6.27 13.03
CA GLN A 382 -26.70 6.13 12.50
C GLN A 382 -26.88 5.01 11.48
N MET A 383 -25.80 4.34 11.04
CA MET A 383 -25.89 3.21 10.09
C MET A 383 -25.64 1.89 10.82
N THR A 384 -26.39 0.86 10.46
CA THR A 384 -26.09 -0.48 10.98
C THR A 384 -24.77 -0.97 10.40
N ALA A 385 -23.95 -1.63 11.22
CA ALA A 385 -22.65 -2.16 10.81
C ALA A 385 -22.73 -3.01 9.51
N ARG A 386 -23.88 -3.64 9.27
CA ARG A 386 -24.14 -4.48 8.09
C ARG A 386 -24.39 -3.68 6.82
N GLU A 387 -25.03 -2.50 6.91
CA GLU A 387 -25.24 -1.61 5.74
C GLU A 387 -23.96 -0.90 5.35
N VAL A 388 -23.14 -0.53 6.33
CA VAL A 388 -21.82 0.05 6.10
C VAL A 388 -20.94 -0.97 5.37
N ALA A 389 -20.84 -2.21 5.88
CA ALA A 389 -20.04 -3.26 5.26
C ALA A 389 -20.47 -3.60 3.83
N ALA A 390 -21.78 -3.69 3.55
CA ALA A 390 -22.29 -4.00 2.21
C ALA A 390 -22.00 -2.88 1.20
N ARG A 391 -22.09 -1.61 1.62
CA ARG A 391 -21.75 -0.46 0.77
C ARG A 391 -20.24 -0.30 0.55
N GLU A 392 -19.44 -0.64 1.55
CA GLU A 392 -17.97 -0.67 1.42
C GLU A 392 -17.55 -1.75 0.45
N GLU A 393 -18.15 -2.93 0.50
CA GLU A 393 -17.87 -4.04 -0.41
C GLU A 393 -18.19 -3.66 -1.87
N GLU A 394 -19.37 -3.10 -2.15
CA GLU A 394 -19.76 -2.69 -3.50
C GLU A 394 -18.82 -1.63 -4.10
N LYS A 395 -18.37 -0.67 -3.29
CA LYS A 395 -17.48 0.41 -3.72
C LYS A 395 -16.03 -0.06 -3.89
N LEU A 396 -15.55 -0.95 -3.03
CA LEU A 396 -14.22 -1.54 -3.16
C LEU A 396 -14.11 -2.44 -4.39
N LEU A 397 -15.20 -3.09 -4.81
CA LEU A 397 -15.26 -3.84 -6.06
C LEU A 397 -14.95 -2.96 -7.28
N MET A 398 -15.36 -1.69 -7.27
CA MET A 398 -15.05 -0.75 -8.37
C MET A 398 -13.55 -0.43 -8.49
N LEU A 399 -12.79 -0.48 -7.39
CA LEU A 399 -11.34 -0.26 -7.37
C LEU A 399 -10.53 -1.56 -7.54
N SER A 400 -11.17 -2.72 -7.50
CA SER A 400 -10.50 -4.02 -7.54
C SER A 400 -9.45 -4.15 -8.67
N PRO A 401 -9.72 -3.75 -9.94
CA PRO A 401 -8.73 -3.86 -11.01
C PRO A 401 -7.50 -2.98 -10.77
N VAL A 402 -7.71 -1.79 -10.20
CA VAL A 402 -6.60 -0.86 -9.87
C VAL A 402 -5.76 -1.40 -8.72
N LEU A 403 -6.43 -2.02 -7.74
CA LEU A 403 -5.77 -2.63 -6.59
C LEU A 403 -4.92 -3.83 -7.01
N GLU A 404 -5.42 -4.67 -7.91
CA GLU A 404 -4.68 -5.79 -8.48
C GLU A 404 -3.44 -5.31 -9.26
N GLN A 405 -3.61 -4.28 -10.10
CA GLN A 405 -2.49 -3.69 -10.84
C GLN A 405 -1.43 -3.11 -9.89
N PHE A 406 -1.85 -2.40 -8.86
CA PHE A 406 -0.96 -1.84 -7.84
C PHE A 406 -0.25 -2.94 -7.05
N HIS A 407 -0.94 -4.02 -6.71
CA HIS A 407 -0.34 -5.17 -6.07
C HIS A 407 0.80 -5.75 -6.93
N ASN A 408 0.53 -6.02 -8.19
CA ASN A 408 1.49 -6.65 -9.10
C ASN A 408 2.69 -5.74 -9.44
N GLU A 409 2.49 -4.43 -9.51
CA GLU A 409 3.53 -3.48 -9.94
C GLU A 409 4.27 -2.78 -8.78
N VAL A 410 3.72 -2.82 -7.55
CA VAL A 410 4.36 -2.19 -6.37
C VAL A 410 4.57 -3.17 -5.24
N LEU A 411 3.51 -3.77 -4.70
CA LEU A 411 3.61 -4.47 -3.43
C LEU A 411 4.39 -5.78 -3.57
N ASP A 412 4.14 -6.54 -4.62
CA ASP A 412 4.86 -7.78 -4.91
C ASP A 412 6.37 -7.55 -5.18
N PRO A 413 6.78 -6.62 -6.08
CA PRO A 413 8.21 -6.29 -6.24
C PRO A 413 8.86 -5.70 -4.98
N LEU A 414 8.14 -4.87 -4.23
CA LEU A 414 8.61 -4.26 -2.98
C LEU A 414 8.93 -5.36 -1.94
N THR A 415 7.99 -6.26 -1.70
CA THR A 415 8.14 -7.31 -0.69
C THR A 415 9.18 -8.34 -1.11
N LYS A 416 9.19 -8.79 -2.38
CA LYS A 416 10.21 -9.71 -2.91
C LYS A 416 11.62 -9.15 -2.78
N ARG A 417 11.82 -7.89 -3.14
CA ARG A 417 13.12 -7.25 -3.05
C ARG A 417 13.55 -7.03 -1.60
N THR A 418 12.64 -6.61 -0.72
CA THR A 418 12.95 -6.45 0.71
C THR A 418 13.34 -7.78 1.33
N PHE A 419 12.58 -8.84 1.05
CA PHE A 419 12.89 -10.18 1.50
C PHE A 419 14.28 -10.65 1.01
N GLY A 420 14.58 -10.48 -0.29
CA GLY A 420 15.87 -10.85 -0.87
C GLY A 420 17.04 -10.06 -0.27
N ILE A 421 16.87 -8.78 0.03
CA ILE A 421 17.88 -7.96 0.73
C ILE A 421 18.07 -8.46 2.16
N CYS A 422 17.00 -8.73 2.89
CA CYS A 422 17.06 -9.25 4.28
C CYS A 422 17.74 -10.61 4.34
N LEU A 423 17.41 -11.50 3.39
CA LEU A 423 18.01 -12.83 3.32
C LEU A 423 19.52 -12.76 3.07
N ARG A 424 19.96 -11.96 2.09
CA ARG A 424 21.39 -11.81 1.75
C ARG A 424 22.20 -11.13 2.85
N ASN A 425 21.58 -10.24 3.62
CA ASN A 425 22.23 -9.55 4.73
C ASN A 425 22.16 -10.34 6.04
N GLY A 426 21.55 -11.53 6.06
CA GLY A 426 21.44 -12.35 7.28
C GLY A 426 20.56 -11.72 8.37
N LEU A 427 19.59 -10.88 8.01
CA LEU A 427 18.67 -10.23 8.93
C LEU A 427 17.50 -11.14 9.33
N LEU A 428 17.32 -12.25 8.63
CA LEU A 428 16.23 -13.20 8.86
C LEU A 428 16.67 -14.33 9.78
N PRO A 429 15.77 -14.91 10.59
CA PRO A 429 16.06 -16.10 11.37
C PRO A 429 16.42 -17.28 10.46
N PRO A 430 17.10 -18.31 11.00
CA PRO A 430 17.47 -19.48 10.21
C PRO A 430 16.24 -20.12 9.58
N MET A 431 16.32 -20.36 8.27
CA MET A 431 15.22 -20.90 7.48
C MET A 431 14.99 -22.39 7.84
N PRO A 432 13.75 -22.81 8.12
CA PRO A 432 13.41 -24.22 8.29
C PRO A 432 13.75 -25.04 7.05
N GLU A 433 14.09 -26.32 7.25
CA GLU A 433 14.52 -27.19 6.13
C GLU A 433 13.45 -27.39 5.09
N GLU A 434 12.19 -27.35 5.51
CA GLU A 434 11.00 -27.49 4.67
C GLU A 434 10.86 -26.37 3.62
N ILE A 435 11.42 -25.18 3.89
CA ILE A 435 11.29 -24.00 3.02
C ILE A 435 12.45 -23.89 1.99
N LYS A 436 13.63 -24.48 2.24
CA LYS A 436 14.84 -24.27 1.45
C LYS A 436 14.72 -24.57 -0.04
N ALA A 437 13.72 -25.33 -0.45
CA ALA A 437 13.49 -25.75 -1.84
C ALA A 437 12.36 -24.98 -2.55
N GLU A 438 11.70 -24.01 -1.89
CA GLU A 438 10.49 -23.38 -2.43
C GLU A 438 10.59 -21.84 -2.48
N GLU A 439 9.97 -21.25 -3.51
CA GLU A 439 9.81 -19.82 -3.62
C GLU A 439 8.68 -19.34 -2.69
N LEU A 440 8.97 -18.35 -1.86
CA LEU A 440 7.96 -17.65 -1.08
C LEU A 440 6.96 -16.94 -1.99
N LYS A 441 5.69 -17.23 -1.78
CA LYS A 441 4.60 -16.51 -2.40
C LYS A 441 4.11 -15.43 -1.44
N VAL A 442 4.15 -14.18 -1.89
CA VAL A 442 3.58 -13.08 -1.15
C VAL A 442 2.09 -13.01 -1.43
N ASN A 443 1.28 -13.16 -0.40
CA ASN A 443 -0.15 -12.93 -0.49
C ASN A 443 -0.46 -11.52 0.05
N PHE A 444 -1.21 -10.76 -0.73
CA PHE A 444 -1.65 -9.43 -0.35
C PHE A 444 -2.99 -9.50 0.38
N ILE A 445 -3.03 -8.99 1.61
CA ILE A 445 -4.28 -8.80 2.35
C ILE A 445 -4.87 -7.46 1.92
N SER A 446 -5.74 -7.46 0.92
CA SER A 446 -6.51 -6.25 0.62
C SER A 446 -7.56 -6.00 1.70
N LEU A 447 -7.96 -4.74 1.89
CA LEU A 447 -9.12 -4.38 2.71
C LEU A 447 -10.37 -5.16 2.29
N LEU A 448 -10.53 -5.38 0.98
CA LEU A 448 -11.59 -6.22 0.43
C LEU A 448 -11.44 -7.67 0.87
N ALA A 449 -10.23 -8.23 0.84
CA ALA A 449 -9.99 -9.60 1.30
C ALA A 449 -10.23 -9.73 2.81
N GLN A 450 -9.84 -8.73 3.62
CA GLN A 450 -10.19 -8.68 5.05
C GLN A 450 -11.70 -8.58 5.26
N ALA A 451 -12.39 -7.71 4.53
CA ALA A 451 -13.84 -7.57 4.61
C ALA A 451 -14.55 -8.87 4.21
N GLN A 452 -14.11 -9.55 3.15
CA GLN A 452 -14.64 -10.86 2.75
C GLN A 452 -14.38 -11.94 3.80
N ARG A 453 -13.19 -12.00 4.38
CA ARG A 453 -12.88 -12.91 5.50
C ARG A 453 -13.74 -12.62 6.72
N MET A 454 -13.98 -11.34 7.05
CA MET A 454 -14.86 -10.94 8.15
C MET A 454 -16.34 -11.35 7.91
N VAL A 455 -16.79 -11.43 6.65
CA VAL A 455 -18.15 -11.92 6.30
C VAL A 455 -18.30 -13.43 6.58
N GLU A 456 -17.21 -14.20 6.55
CA GLU A 456 -17.24 -15.63 6.92
C GLU A 456 -17.53 -15.85 8.41
N MET A 457 -17.08 -14.94 9.29
CA MET A 457 -17.20 -15.08 10.75
C MET A 457 -18.62 -15.19 11.26
N PRO A 458 -19.59 -14.34 10.89
CA PRO A 458 -20.98 -14.51 11.31
C PRO A 458 -21.58 -15.84 10.89
N SER A 459 -21.10 -16.45 9.81
CA SER A 459 -21.53 -17.76 9.35
C SER A 459 -20.99 -18.88 10.25
N ILE A 460 -19.71 -18.81 10.61
CA ILE A 460 -19.05 -19.73 11.56
C ILE A 460 -19.69 -19.61 12.93
N GLU A 461 -19.87 -18.38 13.45
CA GLU A 461 -20.50 -18.14 14.76
C GLU A 461 -21.94 -18.64 14.80
N LYS A 462 -22.72 -18.47 13.73
CA LYS A 462 -24.09 -19.02 13.65
C LYS A 462 -24.11 -20.52 13.65
N VAL A 463 -23.22 -21.19 12.91
CA VAL A 463 -23.11 -22.63 12.88
C VAL A 463 -22.70 -23.17 14.27
N MET A 464 -21.70 -22.54 14.89
CA MET A 464 -21.24 -22.90 16.22
C MET A 464 -22.32 -22.65 17.30
N GLY A 465 -22.99 -21.51 17.25
CA GLY A 465 -24.08 -21.16 18.15
C GLY A 465 -25.30 -22.10 17.99
N PHE A 466 -25.65 -22.45 16.74
CA PHE A 466 -26.69 -23.42 16.45
C PHE A 466 -26.33 -24.81 16.96
N ALA A 467 -25.10 -25.26 16.70
CA ALA A 467 -24.62 -26.55 17.20
C ALA A 467 -24.61 -26.60 18.75
N GLY A 468 -24.18 -25.53 19.42
CA GLY A 468 -24.24 -25.42 20.87
C GLY A 468 -25.66 -25.50 21.43
N SER A 469 -26.65 -24.89 20.76
CA SER A 469 -28.05 -24.97 21.15
C SER A 469 -28.65 -26.37 20.93
N MET A 470 -28.25 -27.05 19.86
CA MET A 470 -28.70 -28.41 19.54
C MET A 470 -28.00 -29.46 20.40
N ALA A 471 -26.78 -29.24 20.85
CA ALA A 471 -26.03 -30.10 21.75
C ALA A 471 -26.73 -30.27 23.12
N ALA A 472 -27.52 -29.29 23.53
CA ALA A 472 -28.36 -29.41 24.74
C ALA A 472 -29.47 -30.46 24.59
N ILE A 473 -29.88 -30.80 23.35
CA ILE A 473 -30.90 -31.78 23.01
C ILE A 473 -30.24 -33.13 22.66
N ASN A 474 -29.21 -33.10 21.85
CA ASN A 474 -28.43 -34.26 21.44
C ASN A 474 -26.93 -33.94 21.46
N PRO A 475 -26.16 -34.42 22.45
CA PRO A 475 -24.75 -34.17 22.60
C PRO A 475 -23.89 -34.66 21.44
N GLU A 476 -24.30 -35.69 20.71
CA GLU A 476 -23.52 -36.26 19.58
C GLU A 476 -23.40 -35.34 18.38
N ILE A 477 -24.19 -34.26 18.31
CA ILE A 477 -24.11 -33.26 17.23
C ILE A 477 -22.77 -32.51 17.25
N ILE A 478 -22.15 -32.37 18.42
CA ILE A 478 -20.85 -31.71 18.58
C ILE A 478 -19.75 -32.43 17.80
N ASP A 479 -19.86 -33.76 17.65
CA ASP A 479 -18.86 -34.57 16.96
C ASP A 479 -18.74 -34.24 15.43
N ASN A 480 -19.78 -33.60 14.87
CA ASN A 480 -19.77 -33.19 13.47
C ASN A 480 -18.98 -31.87 13.22
N ILE A 481 -18.55 -31.18 14.28
CA ILE A 481 -17.87 -29.89 14.17
C ILE A 481 -16.43 -30.01 14.67
N ASN A 482 -15.49 -29.67 13.80
CA ASN A 482 -14.09 -29.53 14.19
C ASN A 482 -13.87 -28.16 14.84
N PHE A 483 -13.99 -28.10 16.17
CA PHE A 483 -13.78 -26.86 16.94
C PHE A 483 -12.35 -26.33 16.86
N ASP A 484 -11.35 -27.20 16.68
CA ASP A 484 -9.96 -26.81 16.57
C ASP A 484 -9.72 -26.05 15.25
N GLN A 485 -10.25 -26.56 14.15
CA GLN A 485 -10.19 -25.87 12.86
C GLN A 485 -11.03 -24.57 12.86
N ALA A 486 -12.19 -24.57 13.50
CA ALA A 486 -13.00 -23.38 13.62
C ALA A 486 -12.30 -22.28 14.43
N LEU A 487 -11.62 -22.65 15.52
CA LEU A 487 -10.81 -21.72 16.33
C LEU A 487 -9.62 -21.17 15.54
N ARG A 488 -8.89 -22.03 14.82
CA ARG A 488 -7.75 -21.62 13.98
C ARG A 488 -8.22 -20.70 12.86
N ARG A 489 -9.32 -21.03 12.18
CA ARG A 489 -9.90 -20.19 11.13
C ARG A 489 -10.37 -18.85 11.68
N SER A 490 -10.96 -18.81 12.87
CA SER A 490 -11.34 -17.56 13.52
C SER A 490 -10.14 -16.70 13.86
N ALA A 491 -9.06 -17.30 14.38
CA ALA A 491 -7.82 -16.59 14.67
C ALA A 491 -7.20 -15.99 13.40
N GLU A 492 -7.17 -16.74 12.30
CA GLU A 492 -6.69 -16.28 10.98
C GLU A 492 -7.53 -15.09 10.47
N VAL A 493 -8.86 -15.17 10.56
CA VAL A 493 -9.75 -14.09 10.10
C VAL A 493 -9.61 -12.82 10.95
N TYR A 494 -9.44 -12.97 12.26
CA TYR A 494 -9.21 -11.83 13.16
C TYR A 494 -7.76 -11.32 13.15
N GLY A 495 -6.85 -12.00 12.43
CA GLY A 495 -5.43 -11.63 12.38
C GLY A 495 -4.71 -11.83 13.71
N ALA A 496 -5.10 -12.85 14.49
CA ALA A 496 -4.43 -13.17 15.73
C ALA A 496 -3.04 -13.79 15.43
N PRO A 497 -1.96 -13.34 16.12
CA PRO A 497 -0.64 -13.93 15.93
C PRO A 497 -0.62 -15.42 16.21
N GLU A 498 0.06 -16.22 15.38
CA GLU A 498 0.20 -17.68 15.53
C GLU A 498 0.80 -18.10 16.89
N ILE A 499 1.58 -17.24 17.52
CA ILE A 499 2.17 -17.49 18.84
C ILE A 499 1.11 -17.74 19.95
N ILE A 500 -0.13 -17.30 19.72
CA ILE A 500 -1.25 -17.52 20.67
C ILE A 500 -1.81 -18.94 20.55
N LEU A 501 -1.64 -19.57 19.38
CA LEU A 501 -2.15 -20.91 19.09
C LEU A 501 -1.05 -21.95 19.36
N ARG A 502 -1.42 -23.02 20.07
CA ARG A 502 -0.52 -24.16 20.26
C ARG A 502 -0.51 -25.05 19.03
N SER A 503 0.59 -25.75 18.81
CA SER A 503 0.69 -26.75 17.74
C SER A 503 -0.34 -27.87 17.95
N GLU A 504 -0.68 -28.59 16.88
CA GLU A 504 -1.60 -29.74 16.97
C GLU A 504 -1.03 -30.84 17.86
N ASP A 505 0.28 -31.04 17.78
CA ASP A 505 0.99 -32.04 18.57
C ASP A 505 0.98 -31.70 20.09
N GLU A 506 1.29 -30.44 20.43
CA GLU A 506 1.22 -29.96 21.83
C GLU A 506 -0.20 -30.03 22.40
N THR A 507 -1.19 -29.72 21.56
CA THR A 507 -2.61 -29.79 21.95
C THR A 507 -3.03 -31.26 22.18
N ALA A 508 -2.54 -32.15 21.32
CA ALA A 508 -2.80 -33.60 21.46
C ALA A 508 -2.12 -34.17 22.69
N GLU A 509 -0.87 -33.75 23.01
CA GLU A 509 -0.17 -34.16 24.23
C GLU A 509 -0.91 -33.69 25.48
N LEU A 510 -1.29 -32.44 25.57
CA LEU A 510 -2.03 -31.88 26.70
C LEU A 510 -3.40 -32.58 26.89
N ARG A 511 -4.05 -32.96 25.79
CA ARG A 511 -5.30 -33.71 25.84
C ARG A 511 -5.07 -35.14 26.35
N ARG A 512 -4.01 -35.82 25.93
CA ARG A 512 -3.63 -37.16 26.46
C ARG A 512 -3.29 -37.08 27.93
N GLU A 513 -2.51 -36.12 28.38
CA GLU A 513 -2.20 -35.94 29.79
C GLU A 513 -3.47 -35.69 30.63
N ARG A 514 -4.37 -34.85 30.14
CA ARG A 514 -5.64 -34.55 30.81
C ARG A 514 -6.54 -35.79 30.88
N GLN A 515 -6.63 -36.60 29.81
CA GLN A 515 -7.35 -37.85 29.79
C GLN A 515 -6.74 -38.86 30.77
N ALA A 516 -5.41 -38.99 30.81
CA ALA A 516 -4.73 -39.86 31.76
C ALA A 516 -4.98 -39.43 33.22
N GLN A 517 -4.98 -38.13 33.51
CA GLN A 517 -5.31 -37.61 34.84
C GLN A 517 -6.78 -37.89 35.22
N MET A 518 -7.73 -37.67 34.29
CA MET A 518 -9.12 -37.96 34.55
C MET A 518 -9.39 -39.45 34.74
N GLN A 519 -8.71 -40.32 33.98
CA GLN A 519 -8.78 -41.77 34.18
C GLN A 519 -8.20 -42.18 35.52
N ALA A 520 -7.05 -41.65 35.90
CA ALA A 520 -6.44 -41.93 37.22
C ALA A 520 -7.32 -41.42 38.38
N GLN A 521 -8.00 -40.28 38.22
CA GLN A 521 -8.97 -39.80 39.22
C GLN A 521 -10.21 -40.69 39.28
N ALA A 522 -10.78 -41.08 38.13
CA ALA A 522 -11.93 -41.97 38.08
C ALA A 522 -11.60 -43.36 38.68
N GLU A 523 -10.40 -43.89 38.40
CA GLU A 523 -9.92 -45.14 39.02
C GLU A 523 -9.73 -44.99 40.53
N ALA A 524 -9.17 -43.85 40.99
CA ALA A 524 -9.01 -43.56 42.41
C ALA A 524 -10.37 -43.40 43.11
N GLU A 525 -11.36 -42.75 42.48
CA GLU A 525 -12.71 -42.63 43.00
C GLU A 525 -13.43 -43.99 43.04
N GLN A 526 -13.27 -44.84 42.00
CA GLN A 526 -13.80 -46.21 42.01
C GLN A 526 -13.16 -47.08 43.10
N MET A 527 -11.83 -47.00 43.29
CA MET A 527 -11.15 -47.66 44.38
C MET A 527 -11.63 -47.17 45.77
N ALA A 528 -11.82 -45.83 45.89
CA ALA A 528 -12.37 -45.28 47.14
C ALA A 528 -13.78 -45.71 47.41
N GLN A 529 -14.65 -45.81 46.37
CA GLN A 529 -15.99 -46.32 46.49
C GLN A 529 -16.03 -47.83 46.83
N MET A 530 -15.09 -48.61 46.29
CA MET A 530 -14.97 -50.04 46.63
C MET A 530 -14.36 -50.28 48.04
N ALA A 531 -13.48 -49.33 48.45
CA ALA A 531 -12.89 -49.43 49.80
C ALA A 531 -13.86 -49.07 50.93
N THR A 532 -14.94 -48.33 50.68
CA THR A 532 -15.95 -47.97 51.68
C THR A 532 -16.77 -49.18 52.17
N PRO A 533 -17.31 -50.01 51.28
CA PRO A 533 -18.01 -51.26 51.72
C PRO A 533 -17.06 -52.20 52.39
N ALA A 534 -15.79 -52.30 51.99
CA ALA A 534 -14.82 -53.18 52.65
C ALA A 534 -14.42 -52.67 54.05
N LYS A 535 -14.35 -51.38 54.28
CA LYS A 535 -14.18 -50.77 55.60
C LYS A 535 -15.42 -51.02 56.49
N ASP A 536 -16.61 -50.88 55.96
CA ASP A 536 -17.85 -51.10 56.67
C ASP A 536 -18.01 -52.59 57.04
N MET A 537 -17.67 -53.51 56.13
CA MET A 537 -17.62 -54.93 56.41
C MET A 537 -16.52 -55.26 57.45
N ALA A 538 -15.35 -54.70 57.37
CA ALA A 538 -14.31 -54.93 58.37
C ALA A 538 -14.69 -54.35 59.74
N GLN A 539 -15.39 -53.22 59.76
CA GLN A 539 -15.88 -52.59 60.97
C GLN A 539 -17.08 -53.38 61.57
N ALA A 540 -17.98 -53.92 60.74
CA ALA A 540 -19.01 -54.80 61.12
C ALA A 540 -18.45 -56.12 61.66
N ALA A 541 -17.42 -56.69 61.00
CA ALA A 541 -16.76 -57.92 61.52
C ALA A 541 -16.05 -57.66 62.85
N LYS A 542 -15.44 -56.44 63.01
CA LYS A 542 -14.84 -56.07 64.29
C LYS A 542 -15.85 -55.87 65.40
N VAL A 543 -16.97 -55.24 65.11
CA VAL A 543 -18.10 -55.09 66.07
C VAL A 543 -18.70 -56.46 66.43
N MET A 544 -18.81 -57.37 65.46
CA MET A 544 -19.26 -58.75 65.72
C MET A 544 -18.28 -59.59 66.55
N ALA A 545 -16.97 -59.30 66.36
CA ALA A 545 -15.92 -59.95 67.17
C ALA A 545 -15.80 -59.40 68.59
N GLU A 546 -16.22 -58.14 68.82
CA GLU A 546 -16.15 -57.47 70.12
C GLU A 546 -17.44 -57.57 70.93
N THR A 547 -18.53 -58.13 70.38
CA THR A 547 -19.83 -58.25 71.07
C THR A 547 -19.89 -59.58 71.84
N PRO A 548 -19.88 -59.56 73.19
CA PRO A 548 -19.86 -60.81 74.01
C PRO A 548 -21.26 -61.48 74.00
N THR A 549 -21.29 -62.78 73.67
CA THR A 549 -22.44 -63.66 73.82
C THR A 549 -22.12 -64.72 74.84
N GLN A 550 -23.17 -65.37 75.37
CA GLN A 550 -23.03 -66.33 76.49
C GLN A 550 -22.14 -67.57 76.23
N GLY A 551 -21.48 -67.71 75.12
CA GLY A 551 -20.63 -68.84 74.75
C GLY A 551 -19.36 -68.46 73.91
N GLY A 552 -19.10 -67.17 73.62
CA GLY A 552 -18.00 -66.70 72.75
C GLY A 552 -18.42 -65.43 72.05
N ASN A 553 -17.72 -65.04 70.97
CA ASN A 553 -18.02 -63.85 70.14
C ASN A 553 -19.01 -64.21 69.01
N VAL A 554 -19.84 -63.27 68.55
CA VAL A 554 -20.82 -63.43 67.45
C VAL A 554 -20.19 -64.01 66.17
N LEU A 555 -18.90 -63.81 65.96
CA LEU A 555 -18.17 -64.37 64.83
C LEU A 555 -17.90 -65.87 64.98
N ASP A 556 -17.68 -66.35 66.19
CA ASP A 556 -17.47 -67.78 66.49
C ASP A 556 -18.78 -68.57 66.39
N ASP A 557 -19.93 -67.96 66.75
CA ASP A 557 -21.26 -68.59 66.60
C ASP A 557 -21.69 -68.70 65.12
N LEU A 558 -21.29 -67.76 64.24
CA LEU A 558 -21.57 -67.76 62.80
C LEU A 558 -20.67 -68.71 62.00
N LEU A 559 -19.45 -68.95 62.45
CA LEU A 559 -18.48 -69.83 61.80
C LEU A 559 -18.50 -71.26 62.37
N GLY A 560 -19.03 -71.42 63.57
CA GLY A 560 -19.13 -72.72 64.25
C GLY A 560 -20.40 -73.56 63.99
N GLY A 561 -21.37 -73.01 63.23
CA GLY A 561 -22.67 -73.66 62.97
C GLY A 561 -22.75 -74.55 61.72
N GLY A 562 -21.70 -75.26 61.39
CA GLY A 562 -21.75 -76.12 60.21
C GLY A 562 -20.89 -77.37 60.28
N ILE A 563 -21.12 -78.23 61.28
CA ILE A 563 -20.84 -79.68 61.17
C ILE A 563 -21.55 -80.37 62.33
N VAL A 564 -22.71 -80.90 62.12
CA VAL A 564 -23.18 -82.25 62.49
C VAL A 564 -24.26 -82.61 61.50
#